data_fd391c5c2c350d8d5c49d42a5afc32d4
#
_entry.id   fd391c5c2c350d8d5c49d42a5afc32d4
#
_cell.length_a   1.000
_cell.length_b   1.000
_cell.length_c   1.000
_cell.angle_alpha   90.00
_cell.angle_beta   90.00
_cell.angle_gamma   90.00
#
_symmetry.space_group_name_H-M   'P 1'
#
loop_
_entity.id
_entity.type
_entity.pdbx_description
1 polymer ?
#
loop_
_entity_poly.entity_id
_entity_poly.type
_entity_poly.pdbx_seq_one_letter_code
_entity_poly.pdbx_strand_id
1 'polypeptide(L)'
;AALLAVIVDAALARFSRSERPMRAGFILAGLALASSLTLLDLRPSTPRVVVGSKNFTESVLLGELVAGTLESKGFSVDRKFNLGGAWLCHRALLSGDLDVYVEYSGTALMDIFKRPKNTDRSVVLASVTADYAGVGLTALPPLGYENNFALVVRALDATTFGLKNISDLRTVQTQFRLGMFGEFLERADGFKGLAQAYGLSFTKAPAEMDLGLLYEALESKRIDLAVGSTTDGLIAAKGFVV
;
A
#
# COMPACT_ATOMS: atom_id res chain seq x y z
N ALA A 1 20.80 -8.04 -35.74
CA ALA A 1 20.83 -7.04 -36.81
C ALA A 1 21.80 -7.45 -37.92
N ALA A 2 23.07 -7.78 -37.65
CA ALA A 2 24.07 -8.14 -38.66
C ALA A 2 23.70 -9.41 -39.45
N LEU A 3 23.13 -10.43 -38.81
CA LEU A 3 22.72 -11.68 -39.48
C LEU A 3 21.54 -11.46 -40.44
N LEU A 4 20.61 -10.57 -40.11
CA LEU A 4 19.45 -10.24 -40.94
C LEU A 4 19.89 -9.44 -42.20
N ALA A 5 20.83 -8.52 -42.06
CA ALA A 5 21.39 -7.76 -43.18
C ALA A 5 22.10 -8.67 -44.18
N VAL A 6 22.87 -9.65 -43.69
CA VAL A 6 23.55 -10.64 -44.60
C VAL A 6 22.56 -11.54 -45.33
N ILE A 7 21.45 -11.93 -44.67
CA ILE A 7 20.40 -12.75 -45.31
C ILE A 7 19.65 -11.93 -46.38
N VAL A 8 19.36 -10.67 -46.10
CA VAL A 8 18.69 -9.76 -47.04
C VAL A 8 19.59 -9.47 -48.26
N ASP A 9 20.88 -9.20 -48.09
CA ASP A 9 21.84 -8.96 -49.16
C ASP A 9 22.04 -10.25 -50.02
N ALA A 10 22.14 -11.42 -49.38
CA ALA A 10 22.23 -12.71 -50.12
C ALA A 10 20.95 -13.01 -50.92
N ALA A 11 19.77 -12.69 -50.37
CA ALA A 11 18.49 -12.84 -51.07
C ALA A 11 18.36 -11.89 -52.24
N LEU A 12 18.76 -10.61 -52.09
CA LEU A 12 18.74 -9.57 -53.13
C LEU A 12 19.70 -9.92 -54.27
N ALA A 13 20.92 -10.41 -53.98
CA ALA A 13 21.91 -10.83 -54.95
C ALA A 13 21.45 -12.06 -55.80
N ARG A 14 20.65 -12.95 -55.21
CA ARG A 14 20.07 -14.10 -55.88
C ARG A 14 18.88 -13.73 -56.76
N PHE A 15 18.10 -12.72 -56.37
CA PHE A 15 16.93 -12.22 -57.07
C PHE A 15 17.26 -11.38 -58.31
N SER A 16 18.35 -10.63 -58.32
CA SER A 16 18.78 -9.85 -59.49
C SER A 16 19.12 -10.69 -60.73
N ARG A 17 19.16 -12.05 -60.58
CA ARG A 17 19.42 -13.00 -61.65
C ARG A 17 18.19 -13.76 -62.12
N SER A 18 16.99 -13.46 -61.64
CA SER A 18 15.75 -14.20 -61.97
C SER A 18 14.84 -13.37 -62.91
N GLU A 19 14.48 -13.91 -64.05
CA GLU A 19 13.64 -13.28 -65.09
C GLU A 19 12.12 -13.25 -64.76
N ARG A 20 11.69 -13.28 -63.50
CA ARG A 20 10.28 -13.27 -63.15
C ARG A 20 9.94 -12.17 -62.16
N PRO A 21 9.63 -10.92 -62.63
CA PRO A 21 9.44 -9.72 -61.78
C PRO A 21 8.25 -9.81 -60.82
N MET A 22 7.22 -10.57 -61.12
CA MET A 22 5.99 -10.63 -60.31
C MET A 22 6.13 -11.34 -58.95
N ARG A 23 7.01 -12.35 -58.85
CA ARG A 23 7.29 -13.06 -57.60
C ARG A 23 8.22 -12.29 -56.68
N ALA A 24 9.07 -11.42 -57.25
CA ALA A 24 9.97 -10.55 -56.46
C ALA A 24 9.19 -9.51 -55.64
N GLY A 25 8.11 -8.95 -56.19
CA GLY A 25 7.28 -7.96 -55.50
C GLY A 25 6.60 -8.50 -54.22
N PHE A 26 6.11 -9.74 -54.27
CA PHE A 26 5.46 -10.35 -53.10
C PHE A 26 6.46 -10.74 -51.98
N ILE A 27 7.68 -11.12 -52.35
CA ILE A 27 8.72 -11.48 -51.38
C ILE A 27 9.30 -10.18 -50.74
N LEU A 28 9.48 -9.12 -51.48
CA LEU A 28 9.90 -7.83 -50.94
C LEU A 28 8.81 -7.21 -50.06
N ALA A 29 7.54 -7.32 -50.43
CA ALA A 29 6.42 -6.91 -49.59
C ALA A 29 6.33 -7.75 -48.30
N GLY A 30 6.55 -9.04 -48.39
CA GLY A 30 6.58 -9.94 -47.23
C GLY A 30 7.74 -9.66 -46.28
N LEU A 31 8.93 -9.38 -46.81
CA LEU A 31 10.10 -8.98 -46.02
C LEU A 31 9.95 -7.58 -45.38
N ALA A 32 9.32 -6.63 -46.10
CA ALA A 32 9.01 -5.32 -45.55
C ALA A 32 7.96 -5.40 -44.44
N LEU A 33 6.95 -6.27 -44.59
CA LEU A 33 5.95 -6.51 -43.53
C LEU A 33 6.56 -7.21 -42.32
N ALA A 34 7.41 -8.22 -42.52
CA ALA A 34 8.13 -8.88 -41.42
C ALA A 34 9.09 -7.93 -40.69
N SER A 35 9.78 -7.05 -41.42
CA SER A 35 10.67 -6.02 -40.84
C SER A 35 9.88 -4.96 -40.07
N SER A 36 8.67 -4.60 -40.51
CA SER A 36 7.82 -3.65 -39.79
C SER A 36 7.21 -4.26 -38.53
N LEU A 37 6.89 -5.56 -38.53
CA LEU A 37 6.43 -6.27 -37.34
C LEU A 37 7.55 -6.42 -36.28
N THR A 38 8.78 -6.71 -36.70
CA THR A 38 9.92 -6.78 -35.76
C THR A 38 10.36 -5.43 -35.22
N LEU A 39 10.13 -4.33 -35.96
CA LEU A 39 10.37 -2.96 -35.48
C LEU A 39 9.29 -2.48 -34.50
N LEU A 40 8.07 -3.03 -34.55
CA LEU A 40 7.03 -2.73 -33.55
C LEU A 40 7.36 -3.35 -32.17
N ASP A 41 8.04 -4.49 -32.12
CA ASP A 41 8.46 -5.14 -30.87
C ASP A 41 9.74 -4.51 -30.24
N LEU A 42 10.42 -3.61 -30.95
CA LEU A 42 11.62 -2.90 -30.47
C LEU A 42 11.31 -1.57 -29.79
N ARG A 43 10.04 -1.24 -29.54
CA ARG A 43 9.73 -0.13 -28.64
C ARG A 43 10.25 -0.53 -27.26
N PRO A 44 11.10 0.31 -26.62
CA PRO A 44 11.52 0.04 -25.26
C PRO A 44 10.24 -0.12 -24.43
N SER A 45 10.05 -1.29 -23.84
CA SER A 45 8.94 -1.52 -22.93
C SER A 45 9.07 -0.48 -21.83
N THR A 46 8.06 0.35 -21.66
CA THR A 46 8.02 1.31 -20.55
C THR A 46 8.24 0.51 -19.27
N PRO A 47 9.23 0.89 -18.43
CA PRO A 47 9.44 0.16 -17.18
C PRO A 47 8.13 0.10 -16.40
N ARG A 48 7.71 -1.12 -16.05
CA ARG A 48 6.48 -1.36 -15.32
C ARG A 48 6.79 -1.44 -13.84
N VAL A 49 6.00 -0.76 -13.02
CA VAL A 49 6.12 -0.76 -11.56
C VAL A 49 4.77 -1.14 -10.95
N VAL A 50 4.77 -2.05 -10.02
CA VAL A 50 3.58 -2.49 -9.30
C VAL A 50 3.53 -1.78 -7.95
N VAL A 51 2.53 -0.91 -7.79
CA VAL A 51 2.31 -0.14 -6.55
C VAL A 51 1.19 -0.79 -5.74
N GLY A 52 1.47 -1.10 -4.48
CA GLY A 52 0.52 -1.70 -3.56
C GLY A 52 -0.05 -0.73 -2.53
N SER A 53 -1.14 -1.12 -1.87
CA SER A 53 -1.64 -0.48 -0.66
C SER A 53 -2.24 -1.46 0.33
N LYS A 54 -2.23 -1.07 1.61
CA LYS A 54 -3.06 -1.70 2.64
C LYS A 54 -4.54 -1.36 2.44
N ASN A 55 -5.44 -2.03 3.17
CA ASN A 55 -6.90 -1.96 3.00
C ASN A 55 -7.56 -0.83 3.80
N PHE A 56 -6.99 0.38 3.79
CA PHE A 56 -7.61 1.56 4.40
C PHE A 56 -7.31 2.83 3.58
N THR A 57 -8.17 3.83 3.73
CA THR A 57 -8.27 5.01 2.86
C THR A 57 -6.95 5.75 2.67
N GLU A 58 -6.21 6.04 3.75
CA GLU A 58 -4.94 6.75 3.65
C GLU A 58 -3.90 5.95 2.87
N SER A 59 -3.80 4.63 3.10
CA SER A 59 -2.84 3.80 2.38
C SER A 59 -3.14 3.75 0.87
N VAL A 60 -4.42 3.71 0.49
CA VAL A 60 -4.84 3.78 -0.92
C VAL A 60 -4.49 5.14 -1.52
N LEU A 61 -4.79 6.23 -0.80
CA LEU A 61 -4.44 7.59 -1.25
C LEU A 61 -2.93 7.75 -1.46
N LEU A 62 -2.12 7.29 -0.51
CA LEU A 62 -0.67 7.33 -0.62
C LEU A 62 -0.17 6.47 -1.78
N GLY A 63 -0.77 5.30 -2.00
CA GLY A 63 -0.50 4.45 -3.15
C GLY A 63 -0.79 5.16 -4.48
N GLU A 64 -1.92 5.88 -4.58
CA GLU A 64 -2.26 6.68 -5.77
C GLU A 64 -1.27 7.84 -6.00
N LEU A 65 -0.82 8.51 -4.94
CA LEU A 65 0.19 9.57 -5.05
C LEU A 65 1.54 9.02 -5.55
N VAL A 66 1.96 7.85 -5.05
CA VAL A 66 3.16 7.16 -5.54
C VAL A 66 2.98 6.77 -7.00
N ALA A 67 1.86 6.15 -7.36
CA ALA A 67 1.54 5.72 -8.72
C ALA A 67 1.55 6.91 -9.69
N GLY A 68 0.83 7.99 -9.39
CA GLY A 68 0.80 9.20 -10.21
C GLY A 68 2.17 9.87 -10.36
N THR A 69 2.99 9.83 -9.30
CA THR A 69 4.37 10.34 -9.35
C THR A 69 5.22 9.53 -10.32
N LEU A 70 5.13 8.20 -10.27
CA LEU A 70 5.85 7.31 -11.19
C LEU A 70 5.38 7.49 -12.63
N GLU A 71 4.07 7.58 -12.86
CA GLU A 71 3.49 7.83 -14.20
C GLU A 71 3.97 9.17 -14.77
N SER A 72 4.06 10.22 -13.94
CA SER A 72 4.60 11.52 -14.37
C SER A 72 6.07 11.48 -14.78
N LYS A 73 6.80 10.44 -14.36
CA LYS A 73 8.19 10.15 -14.74
C LYS A 73 8.31 9.17 -15.91
N GLY A 74 7.19 8.74 -16.50
CA GLY A 74 7.17 7.89 -17.68
C GLY A 74 7.17 6.38 -17.37
N PHE A 75 6.90 5.97 -16.14
CA PHE A 75 6.72 4.56 -15.81
C PHE A 75 5.29 4.10 -16.16
N SER A 76 5.14 2.84 -16.55
CA SER A 76 3.83 2.17 -16.57
C SER A 76 3.54 1.64 -15.17
N VAL A 77 2.40 1.98 -14.58
CA VAL A 77 2.09 1.60 -13.22
C VAL A 77 0.89 0.66 -13.15
N ASP A 78 1.09 -0.47 -12.48
CA ASP A 78 0.03 -1.36 -12.04
C ASP A 78 -0.34 -1.04 -10.59
N ARG A 79 -1.62 -0.91 -10.33
CA ARG A 79 -2.17 -0.66 -9.00
C ARG A 79 -2.72 -1.94 -8.39
N LYS A 80 -2.12 -2.40 -7.29
CA LYS A 80 -2.62 -3.52 -6.48
C LYS A 80 -2.98 -2.99 -5.09
N PHE A 81 -4.13 -2.34 -5.01
CA PHE A 81 -4.60 -1.71 -3.77
C PHE A 81 -5.53 -2.61 -2.96
N ASN A 82 -5.73 -2.26 -1.70
CA ASN A 82 -6.60 -3.00 -0.75
C ASN A 82 -6.17 -4.46 -0.55
N LEU A 83 -4.87 -4.74 -0.52
CA LEU A 83 -4.36 -6.11 -0.37
C LEU A 83 -4.59 -6.72 1.02
N GLY A 84 -4.84 -5.89 2.02
CA GLY A 84 -5.00 -6.29 3.41
C GLY A 84 -4.03 -5.56 4.35
N GLY A 85 -3.68 -6.15 5.49
CA GLY A 85 -2.79 -5.55 6.49
C GLY A 85 -1.31 -5.53 6.08
N ALA A 86 -0.47 -4.98 6.96
CA ALA A 86 0.96 -4.79 6.75
C ALA A 86 1.70 -6.06 6.34
N TRP A 87 1.37 -7.19 6.96
CA TRP A 87 2.02 -8.47 6.67
C TRP A 87 1.79 -8.97 5.24
N LEU A 88 0.57 -8.79 4.69
CA LEU A 88 0.27 -9.19 3.31
C LEU A 88 1.04 -8.33 2.30
N CYS A 89 1.06 -7.00 2.50
CA CYS A 89 1.83 -6.09 1.64
C CYS A 89 3.34 -6.40 1.69
N HIS A 90 3.87 -6.63 2.90
CA HIS A 90 5.28 -7.00 3.08
C HIS A 90 5.63 -8.31 2.37
N ARG A 91 4.78 -9.33 2.49
CA ARG A 91 4.96 -10.62 1.80
C ARG A 91 4.92 -10.45 0.28
N ALA A 92 3.99 -9.65 -0.25
CA ALA A 92 3.88 -9.36 -1.67
C ALA A 92 5.11 -8.61 -2.20
N LEU A 93 5.71 -7.72 -1.39
CA LEU A 93 6.96 -7.05 -1.74
C LEU A 93 8.15 -8.02 -1.77
N LEU A 94 8.26 -8.92 -0.78
CA LEU A 94 9.32 -9.94 -0.72
C LEU A 94 9.23 -10.96 -1.87
N SER A 95 8.02 -11.30 -2.33
CA SER A 95 7.81 -12.23 -3.46
C SER A 95 7.99 -11.57 -4.83
N GLY A 96 8.10 -10.23 -4.90
CA GLY A 96 8.15 -9.49 -6.16
C GLY A 96 6.77 -9.30 -6.82
N ASP A 97 5.68 -9.57 -6.11
CA ASP A 97 4.32 -9.26 -6.57
C ASP A 97 3.99 -7.76 -6.47
N LEU A 98 4.75 -7.04 -5.64
CA LEU A 98 4.81 -5.59 -5.53
C LEU A 98 6.24 -5.12 -5.70
N ASP A 99 6.39 -3.92 -6.26
CA ASP A 99 7.68 -3.20 -6.31
C ASP A 99 7.76 -2.13 -5.20
N VAL A 100 6.63 -1.56 -4.80
CA VAL A 100 6.58 -0.51 -3.77
C VAL A 100 5.21 -0.44 -3.09
N TYR A 101 5.21 -0.13 -1.80
CA TYR A 101 4.03 0.33 -1.05
C TYR A 101 4.46 1.27 0.07
N VAL A 102 3.51 2.02 0.63
CA VAL A 102 3.78 2.92 1.77
C VAL A 102 3.57 2.18 3.08
N GLU A 103 4.60 2.18 3.93
CA GLU A 103 4.55 1.55 5.25
C GLU A 103 4.83 2.57 6.36
N TYR A 104 4.36 2.27 7.56
CA TYR A 104 4.56 3.08 8.76
C TYR A 104 5.70 2.50 9.59
N SER A 105 6.62 3.35 9.99
CA SER A 105 7.83 2.92 10.69
C SER A 105 7.54 2.16 11.99
N GLY A 106 6.51 2.57 12.73
CA GLY A 106 6.07 1.87 13.95
C GLY A 106 5.52 0.47 13.66
N THR A 107 4.72 0.32 12.59
CA THR A 107 4.21 -0.97 12.12
C THR A 107 5.33 -1.86 11.62
N ALA A 108 6.24 -1.31 10.80
CA ALA A 108 7.41 -2.06 10.35
C ALA A 108 8.24 -2.59 11.53
N LEU A 109 8.54 -1.73 12.50
CA LEU A 109 9.32 -2.11 13.68
C LEU A 109 8.67 -3.24 14.47
N MET A 110 7.39 -3.09 14.82
CA MET A 110 6.73 -3.93 15.81
C MET A 110 6.00 -5.13 15.21
N ASP A 111 5.35 -4.96 14.05
CA ASP A 111 4.54 -6.02 13.46
C ASP A 111 5.28 -6.83 12.42
N ILE A 112 6.10 -6.21 11.58
CA ILE A 112 6.87 -6.93 10.57
C ILE A 112 8.12 -7.53 11.18
N PHE A 113 8.96 -6.71 11.82
CA PHE A 113 10.26 -7.16 12.34
C PHE A 113 10.25 -7.60 13.80
N LYS A 114 9.09 -7.52 14.48
CA LYS A 114 8.89 -7.98 15.89
C LYS A 114 9.93 -7.41 16.85
N ARG A 115 10.35 -6.17 16.63
CA ARG A 115 11.26 -5.43 17.51
C ARG A 115 10.51 -4.82 18.68
N PRO A 116 11.17 -4.59 19.81
CA PRO A 116 10.59 -3.86 20.94
C PRO A 116 10.17 -2.45 20.56
N LYS A 117 9.11 -1.95 21.23
CA LYS A 117 8.69 -0.56 21.09
C LYS A 117 9.84 0.40 21.40
N ASN A 118 10.00 1.41 20.56
CA ASN A 118 10.89 2.53 20.77
C ASN A 118 10.17 3.83 20.44
N THR A 119 10.40 4.89 21.20
CA THR A 119 9.77 6.19 21.01
C THR A 119 10.72 7.22 20.37
N ASP A 120 12.01 6.88 20.25
CA ASP A 120 12.96 7.72 19.52
C ASP A 120 12.83 7.46 18.01
N ARG A 121 12.35 8.50 17.32
CA ARG A 121 12.11 8.44 15.87
C ARG A 121 13.35 8.08 15.06
N SER A 122 14.51 8.60 15.45
CA SER A 122 15.77 8.37 14.73
C SER A 122 16.24 6.92 14.88
N VAL A 123 16.10 6.36 16.08
CA VAL A 123 16.40 4.97 16.38
C VAL A 123 15.44 4.03 15.62
N VAL A 124 14.13 4.35 15.60
CA VAL A 124 13.13 3.58 14.86
C VAL A 124 13.46 3.55 13.38
N LEU A 125 13.73 4.71 12.77
CA LEU A 125 14.05 4.79 11.33
C LEU A 125 15.33 4.04 10.99
N ALA A 126 16.38 4.19 11.81
CA ALA A 126 17.63 3.48 11.60
C ALA A 126 17.45 1.96 11.69
N SER A 127 16.69 1.49 12.69
CA SER A 127 16.41 0.05 12.88
C SER A 127 15.62 -0.51 11.70
N VAL A 128 14.54 0.17 11.30
CA VAL A 128 13.67 -0.27 10.19
C VAL A 128 14.44 -0.29 8.87
N THR A 129 15.27 0.72 8.61
CA THR A 129 16.11 0.77 7.41
C THR A 129 17.10 -0.41 7.37
N ALA A 130 17.73 -0.71 8.48
CA ALA A 130 18.67 -1.84 8.58
C ALA A 130 17.94 -3.19 8.42
N ASP A 131 16.79 -3.35 9.05
CA ASP A 131 16.00 -4.58 8.98
C ASP A 131 15.50 -4.85 7.56
N TYR A 132 14.99 -3.84 6.85
CA TYR A 132 14.62 -3.98 5.45
C TYR A 132 15.80 -4.31 4.55
N ALA A 133 16.94 -3.64 4.73
CA ALA A 133 18.16 -3.97 3.99
C ALA A 133 18.62 -5.42 4.23
N GLY A 134 18.45 -5.95 5.44
CA GLY A 134 18.75 -7.33 5.79
C GLY A 134 17.90 -8.37 5.06
N VAL A 135 16.74 -8.00 4.54
CA VAL A 135 15.86 -8.86 3.72
C VAL A 135 15.86 -8.47 2.23
N GLY A 136 16.80 -7.65 1.79
CA GLY A 136 16.96 -7.26 0.38
C GLY A 136 16.01 -6.18 -0.10
N LEU A 137 15.35 -5.46 0.82
CA LEU A 137 14.44 -4.35 0.51
C LEU A 137 15.08 -3.01 0.88
N THR A 138 14.59 -1.93 0.28
CA THR A 138 15.05 -0.57 0.56
C THR A 138 13.96 0.25 1.19
N ALA A 139 14.18 0.74 2.42
CA ALA A 139 13.34 1.77 3.00
C ALA A 139 13.71 3.14 2.41
N LEU A 140 12.77 3.77 1.74
CA LEU A 140 12.93 5.13 1.21
C LEU A 140 12.79 6.17 2.33
N PRO A 141 13.21 7.43 2.12
CA PRO A 141 13.04 8.50 3.10
C PRO A 141 11.58 8.66 3.54
N PRO A 142 11.33 9.07 4.81
CA PRO A 142 9.98 9.30 5.31
C PRO A 142 9.25 10.39 4.52
N LEU A 143 7.92 10.25 4.38
CA LEU A 143 7.08 11.21 3.66
C LEU A 143 6.86 12.54 4.41
N GLY A 144 7.35 12.65 5.66
CA GLY A 144 7.38 13.93 6.39
C GLY A 144 6.14 14.23 7.24
N TYR A 145 5.25 13.25 7.46
CA TYR A 145 4.12 13.38 8.39
C TYR A 145 4.07 12.22 9.39
N GLU A 146 3.23 12.36 10.41
CA GLU A 146 2.99 11.33 11.43
C GLU A 146 1.54 10.90 11.40
N ASN A 147 1.32 9.60 11.50
CA ASN A 147 0.02 9.00 11.70
C ASN A 147 0.08 8.13 12.95
N ASN A 148 -0.79 8.42 13.91
CA ASN A 148 -0.92 7.67 15.16
C ASN A 148 -2.30 7.02 15.23
N PHE A 149 -2.42 5.96 16.03
CA PHE A 149 -3.73 5.42 16.38
C PHE A 149 -4.52 6.44 17.19
N ALA A 150 -5.82 6.49 16.91
CA ALA A 150 -6.77 7.36 17.58
C ALA A 150 -7.96 6.54 18.08
N LEU A 151 -8.48 6.90 19.26
CA LEU A 151 -9.76 6.42 19.72
C LEU A 151 -10.84 7.38 19.25
N VAL A 152 -11.80 6.88 18.49
CA VAL A 152 -12.79 7.67 17.77
C VAL A 152 -14.17 7.38 18.33
N VAL A 153 -14.91 8.43 18.66
CA VAL A 153 -16.29 8.38 19.15
C VAL A 153 -17.18 9.34 18.36
N ARG A 154 -18.49 9.14 18.42
CA ARG A 154 -19.43 10.14 17.89
C ARG A 154 -19.40 11.42 18.74
N ALA A 155 -19.45 12.59 18.09
CA ALA A 155 -19.44 13.89 18.81
C ALA A 155 -20.55 14.01 19.86
N LEU A 156 -21.73 13.45 19.58
CA LEU A 156 -22.83 13.43 20.54
C LEU A 156 -22.49 12.62 21.79
N ASP A 157 -21.85 11.46 21.62
CA ASP A 157 -21.47 10.61 22.76
C ASP A 157 -20.35 11.26 23.57
N ALA A 158 -19.36 11.87 22.90
CA ALA A 158 -18.32 12.65 23.58
C ALA A 158 -18.93 13.75 24.48
N THR A 159 -19.90 14.49 23.95
CA THR A 159 -20.60 15.54 24.71
C THR A 159 -21.46 14.96 25.84
N THR A 160 -22.24 13.92 25.54
CA THR A 160 -23.16 13.30 26.52
C THR A 160 -22.45 12.72 27.72
N PHE A 161 -21.30 12.06 27.47
CA PHE A 161 -20.52 11.38 28.52
C PHE A 161 -19.32 12.23 29.01
N GLY A 162 -19.15 13.45 28.50
CA GLY A 162 -18.07 14.35 28.89
C GLY A 162 -16.68 13.84 28.55
N LEU A 163 -16.53 13.10 27.46
CA LEU A 163 -15.26 12.50 27.04
C LEU A 163 -14.37 13.57 26.38
N LYS A 164 -13.22 13.84 26.98
CA LYS A 164 -12.20 14.80 26.50
C LYS A 164 -10.83 14.15 26.36
N ASN A 165 -10.59 13.10 27.11
CA ASN A 165 -9.33 12.39 27.19
C ASN A 165 -9.57 10.88 27.23
N ILE A 166 -8.58 10.08 26.86
CA ILE A 166 -8.67 8.61 26.94
C ILE A 166 -9.03 8.13 28.35
N SER A 167 -8.55 8.81 29.40
CA SER A 167 -8.86 8.46 30.79
C SER A 167 -10.36 8.59 31.15
N ASP A 168 -11.12 9.41 30.44
CA ASP A 168 -12.54 9.60 30.69
C ASP A 168 -13.36 8.38 30.27
N LEU A 169 -12.81 7.52 29.41
CA LEU A 169 -13.41 6.24 29.04
C LEU A 169 -13.68 5.32 30.22
N ARG A 170 -13.02 5.54 31.36
CA ARG A 170 -13.32 4.79 32.61
C ARG A 170 -14.78 4.93 33.03
N THR A 171 -15.42 6.05 32.73
CA THR A 171 -16.82 6.31 33.10
C THR A 171 -17.81 5.50 32.26
N VAL A 172 -17.42 5.07 31.06
CA VAL A 172 -18.27 4.39 30.08
C VAL A 172 -17.78 3.00 29.70
N GLN A 173 -16.65 2.55 30.23
CA GLN A 173 -15.98 1.31 29.82
C GLN A 173 -16.84 0.05 29.96
N THR A 174 -17.84 0.03 30.86
CA THR A 174 -18.76 -1.10 31.04
C THR A 174 -19.93 -1.08 30.05
N GLN A 175 -20.20 0.06 29.42
CA GLN A 175 -21.35 0.28 28.54
C GLN A 175 -20.95 0.27 27.06
N PHE A 176 -19.76 0.82 26.73
CA PHE A 176 -19.32 0.98 25.35
C PHE A 176 -18.96 -0.35 24.69
N ARG A 177 -19.45 -0.48 23.47
CA ARG A 177 -19.06 -1.55 22.56
C ARG A 177 -17.87 -1.04 21.73
N LEU A 178 -16.82 -1.81 21.72
CA LEU A 178 -15.57 -1.47 21.06
C LEU A 178 -15.50 -2.13 19.70
N GLY A 179 -14.99 -1.41 18.71
CA GLY A 179 -14.59 -1.95 17.42
C GLY A 179 -13.10 -1.67 17.17
N MET A 180 -12.38 -2.69 16.76
CA MET A 180 -10.93 -2.61 16.53
C MET A 180 -10.53 -3.50 15.36
N PHE A 181 -9.47 -3.17 14.67
CA PHE A 181 -8.89 -4.05 13.65
C PHE A 181 -7.84 -4.98 14.28
N GLY A 182 -7.62 -6.15 13.66
CA GLY A 182 -6.82 -7.24 14.23
C GLY A 182 -5.41 -6.83 14.61
N GLU A 183 -4.72 -6.06 13.77
CA GLU A 183 -3.36 -5.57 14.04
C GLU A 183 -3.28 -4.76 15.35
N PHE A 184 -4.26 -3.91 15.67
CA PHE A 184 -4.30 -3.18 16.94
C PHE A 184 -4.60 -4.08 18.14
N LEU A 185 -5.39 -5.13 17.95
CA LEU A 185 -5.67 -6.12 19.01
C LEU A 185 -4.44 -6.94 19.38
N GLU A 186 -3.61 -7.28 18.40
CA GLU A 186 -2.44 -8.14 18.57
C GLU A 186 -1.19 -7.39 19.08
N ARG A 187 -1.06 -6.12 18.76
CA ARG A 187 0.13 -5.32 19.12
C ARG A 187 0.26 -5.16 20.63
N ALA A 188 1.50 -5.23 21.13
CA ALA A 188 1.81 -4.99 22.53
C ALA A 188 1.45 -3.56 22.99
N ASP A 189 1.60 -2.56 22.12
CA ASP A 189 1.22 -1.16 22.34
C ASP A 189 -0.21 -0.83 21.86
N GLY A 190 -0.94 -1.81 21.34
CA GLY A 190 -2.33 -1.70 20.95
C GLY A 190 -3.31 -1.77 22.11
N PHE A 191 -4.39 -2.53 21.95
CA PHE A 191 -5.49 -2.57 22.93
C PHE A 191 -5.04 -2.92 24.34
N LYS A 192 -4.21 -3.96 24.51
CA LYS A 192 -3.72 -4.38 25.82
C LYS A 192 -2.86 -3.31 26.48
N GLY A 193 -1.91 -2.74 25.73
CA GLY A 193 -1.03 -1.67 26.21
C GLY A 193 -1.80 -0.41 26.55
N LEU A 194 -2.79 -0.03 25.73
CA LEU A 194 -3.70 1.07 25.98
C LEU A 194 -4.49 0.86 27.28
N ALA A 195 -5.15 -0.28 27.41
CA ALA A 195 -5.95 -0.61 28.58
C ALA A 195 -5.11 -0.57 29.87
N GLN A 196 -3.91 -1.12 29.84
CA GLN A 196 -2.98 -1.09 30.97
C GLN A 196 -2.54 0.35 31.30
N ALA A 197 -2.15 1.14 30.30
CA ALA A 197 -1.63 2.50 30.50
C ALA A 197 -2.67 3.45 31.11
N TYR A 198 -3.95 3.28 30.72
CA TYR A 198 -5.04 4.14 31.18
C TYR A 198 -5.93 3.52 32.25
N GLY A 199 -5.62 2.31 32.72
CA GLY A 199 -6.42 1.60 33.74
C GLY A 199 -7.84 1.31 33.28
N LEU A 200 -8.01 0.92 32.00
CA LEU A 200 -9.30 0.61 31.41
C LEU A 200 -9.60 -0.90 31.54
N SER A 201 -10.86 -1.20 31.87
CA SER A 201 -11.35 -2.58 31.99
C SER A 201 -12.72 -2.70 31.32
N PHE A 202 -12.71 -3.04 30.05
CA PHE A 202 -13.94 -3.21 29.27
C PHE A 202 -14.56 -4.58 29.58
N THR A 203 -15.86 -4.60 29.78
CA THR A 203 -16.60 -5.86 30.12
C THR A 203 -16.84 -6.73 28.89
N LYS A 204 -16.84 -6.16 27.70
CA LYS A 204 -17.06 -6.85 26.43
C LYS A 204 -15.78 -6.87 25.62
N ALA A 205 -15.49 -8.00 25.01
CA ALA A 205 -14.41 -8.09 24.03
C ALA A 205 -14.69 -7.15 22.85
N PRO A 206 -13.66 -6.49 22.29
CA PRO A 206 -13.81 -5.71 21.07
C PRO A 206 -14.32 -6.55 19.91
N ALA A 207 -15.22 -5.98 19.09
CA ALA A 207 -15.57 -6.56 17.82
C ALA A 207 -14.43 -6.31 16.82
N GLU A 208 -13.89 -7.38 16.28
CA GLU A 208 -12.84 -7.30 15.25
C GLU A 208 -13.48 -7.09 13.89
N MET A 209 -12.99 -6.09 13.15
CA MET A 209 -13.40 -5.80 11.78
C MET A 209 -12.34 -4.98 11.07
N ASP A 210 -12.42 -4.93 9.73
CA ASP A 210 -11.53 -4.09 8.93
C ASP A 210 -11.69 -2.60 9.28
N LEU A 211 -10.57 -1.86 9.21
CA LEU A 211 -10.52 -0.43 9.54
C LEU A 211 -11.58 0.39 8.79
N GLY A 212 -11.80 0.09 7.51
CA GLY A 212 -12.81 0.77 6.69
C GLY A 212 -14.25 0.56 7.21
N LEU A 213 -14.55 -0.58 7.84
CA LEU A 213 -15.87 -0.89 8.38
C LEU A 213 -16.13 -0.29 9.77
N LEU A 214 -15.07 0.07 10.50
CA LEU A 214 -15.18 0.61 11.86
C LEU A 214 -15.99 1.91 11.91
N TYR A 215 -15.78 2.82 10.96
CA TYR A 215 -16.51 4.08 10.93
C TYR A 215 -17.98 3.90 10.56
N GLU A 216 -18.30 2.94 9.69
CA GLU A 216 -19.69 2.60 9.39
C GLU A 216 -20.41 1.97 10.59
N ALA A 217 -19.70 1.11 11.32
CA ALA A 217 -20.22 0.51 12.54
C ALA A 217 -20.42 1.54 13.65
N LEU A 218 -19.53 2.55 13.74
CA LEU A 218 -19.66 3.67 14.69
C LEU A 218 -20.84 4.58 14.32
N GLU A 219 -20.98 4.94 13.04
CA GLU A 219 -22.09 5.76 12.54
C GLU A 219 -23.46 5.08 12.73
N SER A 220 -23.54 3.80 12.41
CA SER A 220 -24.76 2.99 12.58
C SER A 220 -25.02 2.55 14.03
N LYS A 221 -24.24 3.03 14.99
CA LYS A 221 -24.38 2.71 16.42
C LYS A 221 -24.26 1.21 16.74
N ARG A 222 -23.57 0.43 15.90
CA ARG A 222 -23.24 -0.97 16.22
C ARG A 222 -22.10 -1.06 17.22
N ILE A 223 -21.19 -0.10 17.20
CA ILE A 223 -20.14 0.12 18.20
C ILE A 223 -20.23 1.56 18.73
N ASP A 224 -19.55 1.82 19.84
CA ASP A 224 -19.59 3.13 20.51
C ASP A 224 -18.21 3.79 20.56
N LEU A 225 -17.15 3.00 20.39
CA LEU A 225 -15.76 3.41 20.29
C LEU A 225 -15.08 2.63 19.16
N ALA A 226 -14.41 3.31 18.26
CA ALA A 226 -13.60 2.73 17.21
C ALA A 226 -12.12 3.08 17.40
N VAL A 227 -11.22 2.25 16.92
CA VAL A 227 -9.83 2.62 16.69
C VAL A 227 -9.68 3.09 15.26
N GLY A 228 -9.10 4.25 15.06
CA GLY A 228 -8.83 4.86 13.76
C GLY A 228 -7.41 5.41 13.68
N SER A 229 -7.18 6.25 12.70
CA SER A 229 -5.92 6.96 12.45
C SER A 229 -6.13 8.45 12.61
N THR A 230 -5.19 9.16 13.27
CA THR A 230 -5.29 10.63 13.50
C THR A 230 -5.38 11.43 12.20
N THR A 231 -4.90 10.90 11.10
CA THR A 231 -4.87 11.52 9.76
C THR A 231 -6.05 11.13 8.87
N ASP A 232 -6.99 10.29 9.37
CA ASP A 232 -8.10 9.80 8.54
C ASP A 232 -9.17 10.89 8.33
N GLY A 233 -9.33 11.31 7.08
CA GLY A 233 -10.30 12.32 6.69
C GLY A 233 -11.77 11.94 6.97
N LEU A 234 -12.09 10.65 7.12
CA LEU A 234 -13.45 10.20 7.45
C LEU A 234 -13.88 10.63 8.85
N ILE A 235 -12.94 10.83 9.78
CA ILE A 235 -13.25 11.33 11.12
C ILE A 235 -13.94 12.68 11.02
N ALA A 236 -13.34 13.64 10.30
CA ALA A 236 -13.91 14.97 10.09
C ALA A 236 -15.16 14.91 9.19
N ALA A 237 -15.14 14.15 8.12
CA ALA A 237 -16.24 14.05 7.17
C ALA A 237 -17.54 13.50 7.78
N LYS A 238 -17.42 12.59 8.77
CA LYS A 238 -18.57 12.01 9.50
C LYS A 238 -18.90 12.73 10.82
N GLY A 239 -18.18 13.81 11.15
CA GLY A 239 -18.38 14.54 12.39
C GLY A 239 -18.02 13.74 13.65
N PHE A 240 -17.08 12.83 13.54
CA PHE A 240 -16.54 12.12 14.69
C PHE A 240 -15.49 12.96 15.42
N VAL A 241 -15.14 12.57 16.62
CA VAL A 241 -14.08 13.19 17.44
C VAL A 241 -13.10 12.14 17.94
N VAL A 242 -11.87 12.61 18.19
CA VAL A 242 -10.75 11.84 18.72
C VAL A 242 -10.54 12.20 20.19
#